data_a2d87cab1b4ffdefa994909363e235e8
#
_entry.id   a2d87cab1b4ffdefa994909363e235e8
#
_cell.length_a   1.000
_cell.length_b   1.000
_cell.length_c   1.000
_cell.angle_alpha   90.00
_cell.angle_beta   90.00
_cell.angle_gamma   90.00
#
_symmetry.space_group_name_H-M   'P 1'
#
loop_
_entity.id
_entity.type
_entity.pdbx_description
1 polymer ?
#
loop_
_entity_poly.entity_id
_entity_poly.type
_entity_poly.pdbx_seq_one_letter_code
_entity_poly.pdbx_strand_id
1 'polypeptide(L)'
;FWDEFSSWYLEMIKPAYGQAIDRCTYNATLCFMDNLLHLLHPFMPFITEELWQQMCEREDGESLMVSALTLDSYVDTDFVKQFEVVKEVISNIRTIRLQKNIAQKEALELQVVGEHPVVEFNAVITKMCNLSAITVVDAKAEGAASFMVGTTEFAVPLGNMIDVEAEIARMEAELKHKEGFLQGVLKKLSNEKFVNNAPAAV
;
A
#
# COMPACT_ATOMS: atom_id res chain seq x y z
N PHE A 1 -9.78 -7.08 -7.67
CA PHE A 1 -9.14 -6.94 -8.98
C PHE A 1 -8.52 -5.55 -9.17
N TRP A 2 -9.31 -4.49 -9.19
CA TRP A 2 -8.84 -3.12 -9.45
C TRP A 2 -7.73 -2.70 -8.48
N ASP A 3 -7.93 -2.90 -7.19
CA ASP A 3 -6.98 -2.51 -6.15
C ASP A 3 -5.65 -3.27 -6.27
N GLU A 4 -5.68 -4.58 -6.49
CA GLU A 4 -4.45 -5.38 -6.56
C GLU A 4 -3.69 -5.15 -7.86
N PHE A 5 -4.38 -5.16 -8.98
CA PHE A 5 -3.73 -5.02 -10.29
C PHE A 5 -3.29 -3.58 -10.55
N SER A 6 -4.20 -2.61 -10.45
CA SER A 6 -3.87 -1.23 -10.81
C SER A 6 -3.07 -0.50 -9.74
N SER A 7 -3.43 -0.66 -8.46
CA SER A 7 -2.80 0.12 -7.39
C SER A 7 -1.48 -0.48 -6.90
N TRP A 8 -1.27 -1.79 -7.10
CA TRP A 8 -0.05 -2.47 -6.67
C TRP A 8 0.77 -2.97 -7.84
N TYR A 9 0.27 -3.94 -8.61
CA TYR A 9 1.06 -4.61 -9.62
C TYR A 9 1.62 -3.64 -10.67
N LEU A 10 0.78 -2.83 -11.30
CA LEU A 10 1.25 -1.89 -12.34
C LEU A 10 2.22 -0.85 -11.79
N GLU A 11 2.05 -0.39 -10.55
CA GLU A 11 3.00 0.56 -9.95
C GLU A 11 4.34 -0.11 -9.62
N MET A 12 4.33 -1.37 -9.21
CA MET A 12 5.58 -2.12 -8.94
C MET A 12 6.41 -2.36 -10.21
N ILE A 13 5.77 -2.73 -11.32
CA ILE A 13 6.47 -3.06 -12.57
C ILE A 13 6.81 -1.83 -13.42
N LYS A 14 6.23 -0.68 -13.14
CA LYS A 14 6.47 0.56 -13.90
C LYS A 14 7.96 0.88 -13.97
N PRO A 15 8.58 0.96 -15.17
CA PRO A 15 10.00 1.29 -15.29
C PRO A 15 10.28 2.73 -14.85
N ALA A 16 11.54 3.05 -14.60
CA ALA A 16 11.94 4.43 -14.37
C ALA A 16 11.63 5.29 -15.62
N TYR A 17 11.37 6.58 -15.41
CA TYR A 17 11.03 7.49 -16.52
C TYR A 17 12.10 7.44 -17.63
N GLY A 18 11.65 7.25 -18.86
CA GLY A 18 12.53 7.14 -20.03
C GLY A 18 13.22 5.79 -20.23
N GLN A 19 12.96 4.80 -19.36
CA GLN A 19 13.46 3.44 -19.52
C GLN A 19 12.36 2.52 -20.08
N ALA A 20 12.78 1.55 -20.89
CA ALA A 20 11.88 0.51 -21.38
C ALA A 20 11.63 -0.54 -20.28
N ILE A 21 10.45 -1.13 -20.28
CA ILE A 21 10.16 -2.33 -19.50
C ILE A 21 10.94 -3.51 -20.07
N ASP A 22 11.43 -4.40 -19.23
CA ASP A 22 12.06 -5.63 -19.67
C ASP A 22 11.03 -6.59 -20.31
N ARG A 23 11.52 -7.44 -21.22
CA ARG A 23 10.65 -8.31 -22.01
C ARG A 23 9.92 -9.37 -21.17
N CYS A 24 10.56 -9.85 -20.10
CA CYS A 24 9.97 -10.87 -19.24
C CYS A 24 8.77 -10.28 -18.48
N THR A 25 8.96 -9.13 -17.83
CA THR A 25 7.90 -8.39 -17.13
C THR A 25 6.77 -7.98 -18.08
N TYR A 26 7.12 -7.51 -19.29
CA TYR A 26 6.12 -7.16 -20.29
C TYR A 26 5.26 -8.36 -20.69
N ASN A 27 5.87 -9.50 -21.02
CA ASN A 27 5.13 -10.71 -21.41
C ASN A 27 4.28 -11.25 -20.26
N ALA A 28 4.79 -11.25 -19.03
CA ALA A 28 4.02 -11.64 -17.84
C ALA A 28 2.79 -10.73 -17.65
N THR A 29 2.96 -9.42 -17.86
CA THR A 29 1.85 -8.45 -17.77
C THR A 29 0.79 -8.70 -18.82
N LEU A 30 1.19 -9.00 -20.07
CA LEU A 30 0.24 -9.36 -21.13
C LEU A 30 -0.52 -10.64 -20.78
N CYS A 31 0.16 -11.65 -20.23
CA CYS A 31 -0.48 -12.89 -19.80
C CYS A 31 -1.51 -12.64 -18.69
N PHE A 32 -1.17 -11.83 -17.68
CA PHE A 32 -2.13 -11.43 -16.66
C PHE A 32 -3.31 -10.66 -17.23
N MET A 33 -3.05 -9.71 -18.14
CA MET A 33 -4.12 -8.93 -18.76
C MET A 33 -5.05 -9.81 -19.57
N ASP A 34 -4.51 -10.76 -20.33
CA ASP A 34 -5.29 -11.74 -21.08
C ASP A 34 -6.26 -12.52 -20.16
N ASN A 35 -5.74 -13.11 -19.09
CA ASN A 35 -6.55 -13.82 -18.09
C ASN A 35 -7.64 -12.94 -17.47
N LEU A 36 -7.31 -11.68 -17.19
CA LEU A 36 -8.26 -10.73 -16.61
C LEU A 36 -9.37 -10.35 -17.58
N LEU A 37 -9.04 -10.18 -18.86
CA LEU A 37 -10.04 -9.91 -19.88
C LEU A 37 -11.01 -11.09 -20.07
N HIS A 38 -10.51 -12.33 -20.01
CA HIS A 38 -11.35 -13.53 -20.01
C HIS A 38 -12.32 -13.55 -18.83
N LEU A 39 -11.83 -13.25 -17.61
CA LEU A 39 -12.67 -13.22 -16.40
C LEU A 39 -13.72 -12.09 -16.44
N LEU A 40 -13.41 -10.97 -17.05
CA LEU A 40 -14.31 -9.82 -17.17
C LEU A 40 -15.29 -9.93 -18.36
N HIS A 41 -14.95 -10.73 -19.37
CA HIS A 41 -15.70 -10.81 -20.61
C HIS A 41 -17.20 -11.10 -20.42
N PRO A 42 -17.63 -12.01 -19.52
CA PRO A 42 -19.06 -12.25 -19.29
C PRO A 42 -19.85 -11.04 -18.81
N PHE A 43 -19.16 -10.04 -18.22
CA PHE A 43 -19.79 -8.84 -17.66
C PHE A 43 -19.69 -7.64 -18.61
N MET A 44 -18.60 -7.57 -19.40
CA MET A 44 -18.28 -6.44 -20.26
C MET A 44 -17.75 -6.90 -21.62
N PRO A 45 -18.58 -7.61 -22.44
CA PRO A 45 -18.10 -8.31 -23.63
C PRO A 45 -17.49 -7.40 -24.70
N PHE A 46 -18.03 -6.22 -24.91
CA PHE A 46 -17.58 -5.34 -25.99
C PHE A 46 -16.20 -4.73 -25.72
N ILE A 47 -16.00 -4.16 -24.53
CA ILE A 47 -14.74 -3.49 -24.21
C ILE A 47 -13.61 -4.50 -24.00
N THR A 48 -13.90 -5.67 -23.43
CA THR A 48 -12.89 -6.71 -23.25
C THR A 48 -12.46 -7.32 -24.56
N GLU A 49 -13.38 -7.53 -25.49
CA GLU A 49 -13.06 -7.96 -26.87
C GLU A 49 -12.17 -6.94 -27.58
N GLU A 50 -12.56 -5.66 -27.56
CA GLU A 50 -11.80 -4.59 -28.19
C GLU A 50 -10.36 -4.50 -27.63
N LEU A 51 -10.19 -4.54 -26.31
CA LEU A 51 -8.88 -4.51 -25.68
C LEU A 51 -8.06 -5.75 -26.03
N TRP A 52 -8.69 -6.93 -26.04
CA TRP A 52 -8.03 -8.19 -26.36
C TRP A 52 -7.51 -8.24 -27.80
N GLN A 53 -8.29 -7.72 -28.74
CA GLN A 53 -7.90 -7.59 -30.14
C GLN A 53 -6.71 -6.62 -30.33
N GLN A 54 -6.61 -5.58 -29.51
CA GLN A 54 -5.52 -4.60 -29.56
C GLN A 54 -4.23 -5.06 -28.88
N MET A 55 -4.27 -6.10 -28.04
CA MET A 55 -3.10 -6.56 -27.31
C MET A 55 -2.05 -7.24 -28.19
N CYS A 56 -2.48 -7.91 -29.24
CA CYS A 56 -1.59 -8.54 -30.22
C CYS A 56 -2.32 -8.71 -31.56
N GLU A 57 -1.55 -8.92 -32.62
CA GLU A 57 -2.12 -9.28 -33.93
C GLU A 57 -2.84 -10.62 -33.84
N ARG A 58 -4.05 -10.68 -34.37
CA ARG A 58 -4.95 -11.82 -34.34
C ARG A 58 -5.34 -12.22 -35.76
N GLU A 59 -5.65 -13.50 -35.96
CA GLU A 59 -6.21 -13.97 -37.21
C GLU A 59 -7.70 -13.60 -37.35
N ASP A 60 -8.17 -13.55 -38.60
CA ASP A 60 -9.55 -13.21 -38.87
C ASP A 60 -10.51 -14.26 -38.27
N GLY A 61 -11.41 -13.83 -37.41
CA GLY A 61 -12.34 -14.73 -36.70
C GLY A 61 -11.91 -15.18 -35.30
N GLU A 62 -10.69 -14.84 -34.86
CA GLU A 62 -10.32 -15.01 -33.45
C GLU A 62 -11.11 -14.03 -32.57
N SER A 63 -11.67 -14.53 -31.48
CA SER A 63 -12.46 -13.76 -30.52
C SER A 63 -12.26 -14.28 -29.12
N LEU A 64 -12.23 -13.37 -28.17
CA LEU A 64 -12.18 -13.69 -26.73
C LEU A 64 -13.35 -14.57 -26.31
N MET A 65 -14.53 -14.42 -26.96
CA MET A 65 -15.73 -15.20 -26.69
C MET A 65 -15.52 -16.70 -26.86
N VAL A 66 -14.69 -17.12 -27.82
CA VAL A 66 -14.46 -18.53 -28.16
C VAL A 66 -13.07 -19.01 -27.74
N SER A 67 -12.23 -18.14 -27.22
CA SER A 67 -10.92 -18.50 -26.71
C SER A 67 -11.02 -19.19 -25.35
N ALA A 68 -10.07 -20.08 -25.05
CA ALA A 68 -10.07 -20.83 -23.80
C ALA A 68 -9.27 -20.07 -22.72
N LEU A 69 -9.89 -19.87 -21.57
CA LEU A 69 -9.20 -19.39 -20.39
C LEU A 69 -8.28 -20.49 -19.83
N THR A 70 -6.99 -20.22 -19.76
CA THR A 70 -6.01 -21.11 -19.16
C THR A 70 -5.50 -20.47 -17.87
N LEU A 71 -5.95 -20.98 -16.74
CA LEU A 71 -5.46 -20.55 -15.43
C LEU A 71 -4.45 -21.57 -14.89
N ASP A 72 -3.30 -21.07 -14.44
CA ASP A 72 -2.41 -21.88 -13.65
C ASP A 72 -3.05 -22.23 -12.31
N SER A 73 -3.00 -23.52 -11.94
CA SER A 73 -3.54 -23.99 -10.66
C SER A 73 -2.54 -23.83 -9.50
N TYR A 74 -1.30 -23.46 -9.79
CA TYR A 74 -0.27 -23.28 -8.77
C TYR A 74 -0.37 -21.89 -8.14
N VAL A 75 -0.49 -21.88 -6.81
CA VAL A 75 -0.41 -20.65 -6.01
C VAL A 75 0.66 -20.85 -4.95
N ASP A 76 1.71 -20.03 -4.99
CA ASP A 76 2.69 -19.96 -3.93
C ASP A 76 2.10 -19.18 -2.74
N THR A 77 1.55 -19.94 -1.79
CA THR A 77 0.89 -19.36 -0.61
C THR A 77 1.85 -18.65 0.32
N ASP A 78 3.13 -19.05 0.35
CA ASP A 78 4.12 -18.44 1.24
C ASP A 78 4.63 -17.13 0.64
N PHE A 79 4.81 -17.07 -0.68
CA PHE A 79 5.06 -15.82 -1.39
C PHE A 79 3.93 -14.80 -1.18
N VAL A 80 2.67 -15.24 -1.29
CA VAL A 80 1.51 -14.37 -1.05
C VAL A 80 1.53 -13.80 0.37
N LYS A 81 1.78 -14.63 1.39
CA LYS A 81 1.89 -14.17 2.79
C LYS A 81 3.02 -13.17 3.00
N GLN A 82 4.19 -13.43 2.42
CA GLN A 82 5.32 -12.51 2.49
C GLN A 82 4.97 -11.16 1.82
N PHE A 83 4.26 -11.23 0.71
CA PHE A 83 3.84 -10.02 0.01
C PHE A 83 2.79 -9.20 0.80
N GLU A 84 1.91 -9.83 1.58
CA GLU A 84 1.03 -9.12 2.51
C GLU A 84 1.84 -8.32 3.55
N VAL A 85 2.92 -8.90 4.09
CA VAL A 85 3.85 -8.18 4.98
C VAL A 85 4.47 -6.98 4.27
N VAL A 86 4.88 -7.13 3.01
CA VAL A 86 5.41 -6.02 2.20
C VAL A 86 4.38 -4.89 2.04
N LYS A 87 3.13 -5.23 1.73
CA LYS A 87 2.04 -4.24 1.61
C LYS A 87 1.83 -3.48 2.92
N GLU A 88 1.88 -4.18 4.05
CA GLU A 88 1.75 -3.57 5.37
C GLU A 88 2.91 -2.62 5.69
N VAL A 89 4.16 -3.01 5.39
CA VAL A 89 5.33 -2.13 5.54
C VAL A 89 5.18 -0.87 4.70
N ILE A 90 4.83 -1.00 3.43
CA ILE A 90 4.63 0.14 2.51
C ILE A 90 3.51 1.06 3.02
N SER A 91 2.40 0.50 3.49
CA SER A 91 1.26 1.26 4.02
C SER A 91 1.64 2.06 5.26
N ASN A 92 2.40 1.46 6.19
CA ASN A 92 2.89 2.14 7.38
C ASN A 92 3.86 3.29 7.06
N ILE A 93 4.79 3.08 6.12
CA ILE A 93 5.70 4.16 5.67
C ILE A 93 4.92 5.32 5.04
N ARG A 94 3.91 5.03 4.22
CA ARG A 94 3.03 6.07 3.65
C ARG A 94 2.24 6.81 4.72
N THR A 95 1.79 6.10 5.75
CA THR A 95 1.11 6.71 6.90
C THR A 95 2.03 7.64 7.68
N ILE A 96 3.29 7.24 7.92
CA ILE A 96 4.30 8.10 8.55
C ILE A 96 4.54 9.35 7.71
N ARG A 97 4.70 9.22 6.39
CA ARG A 97 4.85 10.39 5.49
C ARG A 97 3.67 11.35 5.62
N LEU A 98 2.44 10.82 5.63
CA LEU A 98 1.24 11.64 5.77
C LEU A 98 1.19 12.34 7.13
N GLN A 99 1.41 11.59 8.21
CA GLN A 99 1.36 12.12 9.57
C GLN A 99 2.43 13.18 9.84
N LYS A 100 3.61 13.01 9.26
CA LYS A 100 4.74 13.92 9.41
C LYS A 100 4.85 14.97 8.30
N ASN A 101 3.88 14.99 7.38
CA ASN A 101 3.82 15.91 6.24
C ASN A 101 5.10 15.88 5.37
N ILE A 102 5.68 14.70 5.18
CA ILE A 102 6.89 14.49 4.38
C ILE A 102 6.50 14.31 2.91
N ALA A 103 7.07 15.11 2.03
CA ALA A 103 6.77 15.05 0.60
C ALA A 103 7.20 13.71 0.00
N GLN A 104 6.43 13.21 -0.99
CA GLN A 104 6.74 11.94 -1.67
C GLN A 104 8.10 11.92 -2.38
N LYS A 105 8.58 13.08 -2.81
CA LYS A 105 9.88 13.24 -3.48
C LYS A 105 11.08 13.15 -2.55
N GLU A 106 10.88 13.28 -1.24
CA GLU A 106 11.95 13.19 -0.25
C GLU A 106 12.30 11.73 -0.03
N ALA A 107 13.58 11.38 -0.15
CA ALA A 107 14.05 10.03 0.12
C ALA A 107 14.13 9.79 1.63
N LEU A 108 13.57 8.67 2.09
CA LEU A 108 13.65 8.23 3.47
C LEU A 108 14.59 7.05 3.61
N GLU A 109 15.14 6.85 4.79
CA GLU A 109 15.81 5.61 5.18
C GLU A 109 14.85 4.73 5.97
N LEU A 110 14.92 3.41 5.77
CA LEU A 110 14.19 2.44 6.56
C LEU A 110 15.17 1.59 7.36
N GLN A 111 15.00 1.55 8.65
CA GLN A 111 15.74 0.66 9.55
C GLN A 111 14.86 -0.53 9.93
N VAL A 112 15.42 -1.73 9.88
CA VAL A 112 14.78 -2.97 10.31
C VAL A 112 15.52 -3.43 11.55
N VAL A 113 14.81 -3.57 12.66
CA VAL A 113 15.41 -3.97 13.93
C VAL A 113 15.40 -5.49 14.02
N GLY A 114 16.60 -6.08 14.05
CA GLY A 114 16.78 -7.53 14.12
C GLY A 114 16.71 -8.22 12.76
N GLU A 115 15.88 -9.23 12.61
CA GLU A 115 15.76 -10.03 11.38
C GLU A 115 14.85 -9.36 10.35
N HIS A 116 15.29 -9.34 9.10
CA HIS A 116 14.52 -8.75 7.99
C HIS A 116 13.70 -9.83 7.26
N PRO A 117 12.38 -9.93 7.51
CA PRO A 117 11.57 -11.05 7.05
C PRO A 117 11.30 -11.05 5.53
N VAL A 118 11.45 -9.91 4.88
CA VAL A 118 11.08 -9.70 3.46
C VAL A 118 12.22 -9.05 2.66
N VAL A 119 13.47 -9.47 2.91
CA VAL A 119 14.67 -8.92 2.27
C VAL A 119 14.62 -8.99 0.73
N GLU A 120 13.99 -10.02 0.18
CA GLU A 120 13.86 -10.24 -1.26
C GLU A 120 13.03 -9.15 -1.95
N PHE A 121 12.16 -8.48 -1.20
CA PHE A 121 11.30 -7.40 -1.70
C PHE A 121 11.88 -5.99 -1.50
N ASN A 122 13.14 -5.87 -1.08
CA ASN A 122 13.78 -4.57 -0.83
C ASN A 122 13.68 -3.62 -2.02
N ALA A 123 13.85 -4.12 -3.24
CA ALA A 123 13.75 -3.31 -4.44
C ALA A 123 12.33 -2.72 -4.61
N VAL A 124 11.30 -3.52 -4.32
CA VAL A 124 9.90 -3.09 -4.40
C VAL A 124 9.61 -2.06 -3.33
N ILE A 125 9.98 -2.33 -2.07
CA ILE A 125 9.76 -1.41 -0.93
C ILE A 125 10.47 -0.07 -1.19
N THR A 126 11.73 -0.13 -1.61
CA THR A 126 12.54 1.06 -1.94
C THR A 126 11.87 1.91 -3.01
N LYS A 127 11.40 1.29 -4.08
CA LYS A 127 10.73 1.98 -5.18
C LYS A 127 9.38 2.57 -4.76
N MET A 128 8.53 1.78 -4.13
CA MET A 128 7.16 2.17 -3.76
C MET A 128 7.10 3.24 -2.66
N CYS A 129 8.15 3.32 -1.84
CA CYS A 129 8.25 4.27 -0.74
C CYS A 129 9.28 5.38 -0.97
N ASN A 130 9.97 5.41 -2.12
CA ASN A 130 11.08 6.34 -2.40
C ASN A 130 12.09 6.35 -1.26
N LEU A 131 12.70 5.16 -0.99
CA LEU A 131 13.71 5.04 0.04
C LEU A 131 15.11 5.24 -0.54
N SER A 132 16.00 5.82 0.25
CA SER A 132 17.44 5.92 -0.07
C SER A 132 18.20 4.64 0.28
N ALA A 133 17.82 3.99 1.37
CA ALA A 133 18.42 2.75 1.85
C ALA A 133 17.46 1.98 2.77
N ILE A 134 17.68 0.66 2.86
CA ILE A 134 17.09 -0.21 3.88
C ILE A 134 18.28 -0.81 4.64
N THR A 135 18.35 -0.56 5.95
CA THR A 135 19.45 -0.99 6.82
C THR A 135 18.93 -1.89 7.94
N VAL A 136 19.65 -2.97 8.21
CA VAL A 136 19.34 -3.82 9.36
C VAL A 136 20.17 -3.31 10.55
N VAL A 137 19.52 -3.10 11.68
CA VAL A 137 20.14 -2.51 12.88
C VAL A 137 19.76 -3.35 14.11
N ASP A 138 20.60 -3.31 15.13
CA ASP A 138 20.30 -3.95 16.42
C ASP A 138 19.34 -3.10 17.27
N ALA A 139 19.39 -1.80 17.10
CA ALA A 139 18.50 -0.85 17.77
C ALA A 139 18.14 0.31 16.83
N LYS A 140 16.91 0.80 16.94
CA LYS A 140 16.45 1.96 16.16
C LYS A 140 17.19 3.24 16.54
N ALA A 141 17.30 4.16 15.58
CA ALA A 141 17.82 5.49 15.82
C ALA A 141 16.94 6.27 16.80
N GLU A 142 17.55 7.12 17.61
CA GLU A 142 16.84 8.00 18.53
C GLU A 142 15.96 9.00 17.74
N GLY A 143 14.71 9.16 18.16
CA GLY A 143 13.74 10.01 17.45
C GLY A 143 13.18 9.44 16.14
N ALA A 144 13.46 8.17 15.82
CA ALA A 144 12.85 7.53 14.66
C ALA A 144 11.37 7.24 14.89
N ALA A 145 10.54 7.42 13.86
CA ALA A 145 9.18 6.93 13.87
C ALA A 145 9.18 5.43 13.63
N SER A 146 8.68 4.64 14.58
CA SER A 146 8.67 3.19 14.47
C SER A 146 7.26 2.62 14.36
N PHE A 147 7.17 1.45 13.74
CA PHE A 147 5.95 0.66 13.60
C PHE A 147 6.30 -0.83 13.63
N MET A 148 5.31 -1.65 13.97
CA MET A 148 5.46 -3.10 14.01
C MET A 148 4.72 -3.72 12.83
N VAL A 149 5.35 -4.69 12.17
CA VAL A 149 4.67 -5.59 11.23
C VAL A 149 4.99 -7.02 11.64
N GLY A 150 3.96 -7.74 12.06
CA GLY A 150 4.16 -9.02 12.72
C GLY A 150 5.00 -8.86 13.99
N THR A 151 6.15 -9.54 14.04
CA THR A 151 7.09 -9.50 15.16
C THR A 151 8.29 -8.58 14.94
N THR A 152 8.41 -7.99 13.75
CA THR A 152 9.56 -7.16 13.36
C THR A 152 9.25 -5.68 13.56
N GLU A 153 10.17 -4.96 14.20
CA GLU A 153 10.10 -3.51 14.32
C GLU A 153 10.80 -2.86 13.13
N PHE A 154 10.10 -1.94 12.49
CA PHE A 154 10.62 -1.06 11.45
C PHE A 154 10.67 0.36 11.98
N ALA A 155 11.70 1.11 11.61
CA ALA A 155 11.87 2.48 12.04
C ALA A 155 12.30 3.36 10.85
N VAL A 156 11.76 4.57 10.82
CA VAL A 156 12.13 5.60 9.85
C VAL A 156 12.82 6.72 10.60
N PRO A 157 14.15 6.87 10.46
CA PRO A 157 14.87 7.99 11.06
C PRO A 157 14.38 9.29 10.44
N LEU A 158 13.86 10.18 11.24
CA LEU A 158 13.28 11.43 10.75
C LEU A 158 14.27 12.60 10.79
N GLY A 159 15.34 12.46 11.61
CA GLY A 159 16.43 13.43 11.67
C GLY A 159 15.92 14.89 11.75
N ASN A 160 16.46 15.74 10.89
CA ASN A 160 16.07 17.15 10.78
C ASN A 160 14.88 17.39 9.82
N MET A 161 14.20 16.34 9.36
CA MET A 161 13.06 16.44 8.42
C MET A 161 11.78 16.92 9.09
N ILE A 162 11.75 16.98 10.43
CA ILE A 162 10.59 17.43 11.19
C ILE A 162 10.95 18.75 11.85
N ASP A 163 10.10 19.74 11.64
CA ASP A 163 10.04 20.91 12.50
C ASP A 163 9.42 20.49 13.84
N VAL A 164 10.26 20.23 14.82
CA VAL A 164 9.86 19.74 16.15
C VAL A 164 8.93 20.72 16.84
N GLU A 165 9.14 22.03 16.66
CA GLU A 165 8.30 23.07 17.27
C GLU A 165 6.88 23.05 16.65
N ALA A 166 6.79 22.96 15.31
CA ALA A 166 5.51 22.86 14.61
C ALA A 166 4.77 21.56 14.96
N GLU A 167 5.49 20.44 15.12
CA GLU A 167 4.89 19.15 15.49
C GLU A 167 4.37 19.16 16.94
N ILE A 168 5.12 19.74 17.88
CA ILE A 168 4.69 19.93 19.28
C ILE A 168 3.42 20.78 19.31
N ALA A 169 3.40 21.92 18.61
CA ALA A 169 2.25 22.80 18.56
C ALA A 169 1.00 22.09 17.97
N ARG A 170 1.20 21.25 16.95
CA ARG A 170 0.11 20.45 16.37
C ARG A 170 -0.42 19.42 17.36
N MET A 171 0.46 18.69 18.05
CA MET A 171 0.06 17.69 19.05
C MET A 171 -0.65 18.32 20.24
N GLU A 172 -0.19 19.48 20.70
CA GLU A 172 -0.86 20.24 21.79
C GLU A 172 -2.25 20.72 21.36
N ALA A 173 -2.41 21.19 20.13
CA ALA A 173 -3.70 21.58 19.59
C ALA A 173 -4.67 20.38 19.50
N GLU A 174 -4.16 19.22 19.05
CA GLU A 174 -4.96 17.98 18.96
C GLU A 174 -5.34 17.47 20.36
N LEU A 175 -4.43 17.51 21.31
CA LEU A 175 -4.67 17.14 22.71
C LEU A 175 -5.80 18.02 23.29
N LYS A 176 -5.68 19.33 23.14
CA LYS A 176 -6.71 20.28 23.62
C LYS A 176 -8.07 20.04 22.99
N HIS A 177 -8.09 19.69 21.68
CA HIS A 177 -9.33 19.35 21.00
C HIS A 177 -9.97 18.06 21.57
N LYS A 178 -9.14 17.00 21.78
CA LYS A 178 -9.60 15.73 22.37
C LYS A 178 -10.05 15.88 23.80
N GLU A 179 -9.36 16.69 24.60
CA GLU A 179 -9.78 17.02 25.97
C GLU A 179 -11.12 17.76 25.99
N GLY A 180 -11.30 18.74 25.11
CA GLY A 180 -12.58 19.45 24.96
C GLY A 180 -13.72 18.52 24.55
N PHE A 181 -13.46 17.60 23.62
CA PHE A 181 -14.42 16.57 23.22
C PHE A 181 -14.77 15.64 24.38
N LEU A 182 -13.78 15.15 25.11
CA LEU A 182 -13.96 14.29 26.29
C LEU A 182 -14.83 14.98 27.37
N GLN A 183 -14.52 16.24 27.69
CA GLN A 183 -15.31 17.01 28.62
C GLN A 183 -16.76 17.19 28.14
N GLY A 184 -16.95 17.41 26.83
CA GLY A 184 -18.30 17.47 26.23
C GLY A 184 -19.08 16.16 26.38
N VAL A 185 -18.39 15.02 26.15
CA VAL A 185 -18.99 13.67 26.33
C VAL A 185 -19.33 13.43 27.81
N LEU A 186 -18.41 13.70 28.72
CA LEU A 186 -18.63 13.54 30.17
C LEU A 186 -19.80 14.40 30.66
N LYS A 187 -19.93 15.63 30.17
CA LYS A 187 -21.03 16.51 30.48
C LYS A 187 -22.37 15.96 29.95
N LYS A 188 -22.40 15.32 28.81
CA LYS A 188 -23.59 14.64 28.27
C LYS A 188 -23.94 13.41 29.09
N LEU A 189 -22.94 12.61 29.49
CA LEU A 189 -23.12 11.42 30.30
C LEU A 189 -23.56 11.74 31.74
N SER A 190 -23.16 12.89 32.29
CA SER A 190 -23.61 13.36 33.61
C SER A 190 -25.06 13.90 33.62
N ASN A 191 -25.67 14.09 32.45
CA ASN A 191 -27.04 14.51 32.34
C ASN A 191 -27.98 13.29 32.30
N GLU A 192 -28.61 13.00 33.47
CA GLU A 192 -29.51 11.84 33.60
C GLU A 192 -30.66 11.84 32.59
N LYS A 193 -31.17 13.02 32.19
CA LYS A 193 -32.22 13.11 31.16
C LYS A 193 -31.74 12.70 29.80
N PHE A 194 -30.45 12.96 29.48
CA PHE A 194 -29.86 12.56 28.25
C PHE A 194 -29.63 11.04 28.22
N VAL A 195 -29.07 10.49 29.30
CA VAL A 195 -28.77 9.06 29.42
C VAL A 195 -30.01 8.19 29.35
N ASN A 196 -31.10 8.62 30.05
CA ASN A 196 -32.33 7.86 30.10
C ASN A 196 -33.16 7.90 28.79
N ASN A 197 -32.94 8.89 27.93
CA ASN A 197 -33.64 9.03 26.64
C ASN A 197 -32.74 8.71 25.42
N ALA A 198 -31.49 8.31 25.61
CA ALA A 198 -30.60 7.97 24.51
C ALA A 198 -31.03 6.66 23.85
N PRO A 199 -31.01 6.56 22.49
CA PRO A 199 -31.24 5.31 21.81
C PRO A 199 -30.18 4.26 22.23
N ALA A 200 -30.54 2.97 22.22
CA ALA A 200 -29.66 1.87 22.66
C ALA A 200 -28.34 1.76 21.84
N ALA A 201 -28.22 2.49 20.74
CA ALA A 201 -27.04 2.55 19.89
C ALA A 201 -26.07 3.72 20.23
N VAL A 202 -26.37 4.52 21.21
CA VAL A 202 -25.58 5.67 21.70
C VAL A 202 -25.05 5.39 23.09
#